data_d95f6c43e1eadf93fbb2690646b4a102
#
_entry.id   d95f6c43e1eadf93fbb2690646b4a102
#
_cell.length_a   1.000
_cell.length_b   1.000
_cell.length_c   1.000
_cell.angle_alpha   90.00
_cell.angle_beta   90.00
_cell.angle_gamma   90.00
#
_symmetry.space_group_name_H-M   'P 1'
#
loop_
_entity.id
_entity.type
_entity.pdbx_description
1 polymer ?
#
loop_
_entity_poly.entity_id
_entity_poly.type
_entity_poly.pdbx_seq_one_letter_code
_entity_poly.pdbx_strand_id
1 'polypeptide(L)'
;MKSSMLVFFLIFLSIIIGANIYLASRFAWFFSIGNAKLLYILLPIITLSIISGGMGLINSTSTLGHITYQIAAVLMGYILYLLIATIAVDLSSFIVKLQPATYGFLAFGLAAVISVYGIWNATNIKINEVDISISGLQRPVKAAHMTDTHIGHFRGASTLQRLVDKVNDKNVDIVFFTGDLLDSKYQLKPESLAPLGNLKAPVYFVEGNHDVYTGTDPIKEYLRKIGINVLSNEIRNWNDLQIIGLDHMLADENAVSPHADPNGPNIRKTLSELNIDQSKPTVLLHHGPDGIKYAKENGIALYLAGHTHAGQLWPITHIAKLMFEVNKGLHNFDGTQVYVSQGTGTFGPPMRVGTDSELTILNLKPE
;
A
#
# COMPACT_ATOMS: atom_id res chain seq x y z
N MET A 1 12.08 5.44 22.81
CA MET A 1 12.34 5.02 21.42
C MET A 1 13.36 3.90 21.47
N LYS A 2 13.03 2.68 20.98
CA LYS A 2 14.01 1.56 21.01
C LYS A 2 15.24 1.94 20.17
N SER A 3 16.42 1.52 20.55
CA SER A 3 17.70 1.86 19.87
C SER A 3 17.68 1.58 18.36
N SER A 4 16.98 0.53 17.94
CA SER A 4 16.79 0.17 16.52
C SER A 4 16.03 1.24 15.71
N MET A 5 14.99 1.86 16.27
CA MET A 5 14.28 2.96 15.60
C MET A 5 15.13 4.22 15.43
N LEU A 6 15.96 4.53 16.43
CA LEU A 6 16.88 5.66 16.33
C LEU A 6 17.93 5.43 15.23
N VAL A 7 18.50 4.22 15.19
CA VAL A 7 19.47 3.84 14.15
C VAL A 7 18.84 3.92 12.75
N PHE A 8 17.65 3.36 12.57
CA PHE A 8 16.91 3.45 11.31
C PHE A 8 16.68 4.91 10.88
N PHE A 9 16.22 5.76 11.82
CA PHE A 9 15.99 7.18 11.55
C PHE A 9 17.29 7.91 11.15
N LEU A 10 18.42 7.64 11.82
CA LEU A 10 19.71 8.25 11.49
C LEU A 10 20.22 7.80 10.12
N ILE A 11 20.07 6.52 9.77
CA ILE A 11 20.40 6.00 8.43
C ILE A 11 19.55 6.69 7.37
N PHE A 12 18.24 6.74 7.57
CA PHE A 12 17.32 7.40 6.64
C PHE A 12 17.67 8.87 6.42
N LEU A 13 17.89 9.61 7.50
CA LEU A 13 18.30 11.02 7.44
C LEU A 13 19.64 11.19 6.71
N SER A 14 20.61 10.32 6.97
CA SER A 14 21.92 10.36 6.30
C SER A 14 21.81 10.11 4.80
N ILE A 15 20.93 9.20 4.38
CA ILE A 15 20.64 8.93 2.95
C ILE A 15 20.04 10.17 2.29
N ILE A 16 19.05 10.81 2.93
CA ILE A 16 18.42 12.04 2.40
C ILE A 16 19.44 13.16 2.26
N ILE A 17 20.23 13.41 3.30
CA ILE A 17 21.25 14.47 3.28
C ILE A 17 22.28 14.18 2.19
N GLY A 18 22.81 12.96 2.13
CA GLY A 18 23.78 12.55 1.11
C GLY A 18 23.25 12.70 -0.32
N ALA A 19 22.00 12.28 -0.56
CA ALA A 19 21.33 12.46 -1.85
C ALA A 19 21.22 13.95 -2.24
N ASN A 20 20.84 14.80 -1.30
CA ASN A 20 20.74 16.25 -1.56
C ASN A 20 22.09 16.92 -1.77
N ILE A 21 23.15 16.50 -1.07
CA ILE A 21 24.51 16.96 -1.31
C ILE A 21 24.96 16.58 -2.73
N TYR A 22 24.67 15.35 -3.15
CA TYR A 22 24.94 14.89 -4.51
C TYR A 22 24.19 15.74 -5.55
N LEU A 23 22.88 15.92 -5.39
CA LEU A 23 22.06 16.76 -6.28
C LEU A 23 22.59 18.21 -6.33
N ALA A 24 22.93 18.80 -5.20
CA ALA A 24 23.51 20.15 -5.15
C ALA A 24 24.81 20.26 -5.96
N SER A 25 25.70 19.25 -5.83
CA SER A 25 26.94 19.17 -6.59
C SER A 25 26.68 19.08 -8.10
N ARG A 26 25.73 18.21 -8.50
CA ARG A 26 25.39 18.04 -9.92
C ARG A 26 24.73 19.29 -10.51
N PHE A 27 23.81 19.91 -9.80
CA PHE A 27 23.15 21.14 -10.27
C PHE A 27 24.14 22.30 -10.40
N ALA A 28 25.08 22.42 -9.45
CA ALA A 28 26.16 23.40 -9.55
C ALA A 28 26.97 23.21 -10.84
N TRP A 29 27.30 21.96 -11.18
CA TRP A 29 28.03 21.64 -12.40
C TRP A 29 27.15 21.81 -13.66
N PHE A 30 25.94 21.30 -13.66
CA PHE A 30 25.01 21.39 -14.82
C PHE A 30 24.77 22.82 -15.26
N PHE A 31 24.54 23.71 -14.30
CA PHE A 31 24.14 25.10 -14.57
C PHE A 31 25.26 26.13 -14.29
N SER A 32 26.51 25.65 -14.16
CA SER A 32 27.69 26.50 -13.95
C SER A 32 27.53 27.52 -12.82
N ILE A 33 26.94 27.09 -11.67
CA ILE A 33 26.65 27.95 -10.53
C ILE A 33 27.95 28.18 -9.75
N GLY A 34 28.53 29.39 -9.85
CA GLY A 34 29.85 29.71 -9.25
C GLY A 34 29.89 29.65 -7.72
N ASN A 35 28.81 30.01 -7.03
CA ASN A 35 28.69 29.87 -5.59
C ASN A 35 27.52 28.96 -5.21
N ALA A 36 27.80 27.67 -5.11
CA ALA A 36 26.80 26.64 -4.84
C ALA A 36 26.49 26.45 -3.34
N LYS A 37 27.10 27.21 -2.42
CA LYS A 37 26.89 27.03 -0.97
C LYS A 37 25.43 27.04 -0.57
N LEU A 38 24.63 27.91 -1.19
CA LEU A 38 23.22 28.01 -0.92
C LEU A 38 22.45 26.75 -1.33
N LEU A 39 22.83 26.07 -2.43
CA LEU A 39 22.22 24.81 -2.85
C LEU A 39 22.42 23.69 -1.83
N TYR A 40 23.64 23.58 -1.28
CA TYR A 40 23.94 22.56 -0.25
C TYR A 40 23.16 22.75 1.05
N ILE A 41 22.66 23.94 1.29
CA ILE A 41 21.83 24.26 2.47
C ILE A 41 20.33 24.13 2.13
N LEU A 42 19.89 24.73 1.03
CA LEU A 42 18.48 24.81 0.70
C LEU A 42 17.87 23.47 0.24
N LEU A 43 18.59 22.67 -0.56
CA LEU A 43 18.03 21.41 -1.06
C LEU A 43 17.68 20.42 0.07
N PRO A 44 18.54 20.14 1.05
CA PRO A 44 18.17 19.32 2.20
C PRO A 44 16.98 19.89 2.98
N ILE A 45 16.97 21.21 3.23
CA ILE A 45 15.88 21.88 3.96
C ILE A 45 14.56 21.72 3.20
N ILE A 46 14.55 21.98 1.90
CA ILE A 46 13.36 21.85 1.05
C ILE A 46 12.87 20.40 1.06
N THR A 47 13.76 19.44 0.83
CA THR A 47 13.40 18.01 0.82
C THR A 47 12.82 17.57 2.16
N LEU A 48 13.45 17.94 3.27
CA LEU A 48 12.96 17.61 4.61
C LEU A 48 11.62 18.30 4.90
N SER A 49 11.43 19.54 4.44
CA SER A 49 10.16 20.27 4.58
C SER A 49 9.03 19.59 3.78
N ILE A 50 9.32 19.10 2.58
CA ILE A 50 8.38 18.34 1.75
C ILE A 50 7.97 17.04 2.46
N ILE A 51 8.94 16.28 2.96
CA ILE A 51 8.69 15.02 3.68
C ILE A 51 7.88 15.28 4.95
N SER A 52 8.31 16.24 5.77
CA SER A 52 7.65 16.59 7.04
C SER A 52 6.25 17.15 6.80
N GLY A 53 6.07 17.98 5.75
CA GLY A 53 4.78 18.51 5.35
C GLY A 53 3.82 17.41 4.88
N GLY A 54 4.32 16.46 4.08
CA GLY A 54 3.54 15.29 3.67
C GLY A 54 3.08 14.46 4.87
N MET A 55 3.98 14.12 5.78
CA MET A 55 3.64 13.34 6.99
C MET A 55 2.73 14.11 7.95
N GLY A 56 2.98 15.39 8.19
CA GLY A 56 2.23 16.21 9.15
C GLY A 56 0.83 16.61 8.69
N LEU A 57 0.60 16.65 7.38
CA LEU A 57 -0.65 17.12 6.79
C LEU A 57 -1.57 16.00 6.27
N ILE A 58 -1.15 14.73 6.38
CA ILE A 58 -1.92 13.59 5.89
C ILE A 58 -3.37 13.58 6.45
N ASN A 59 -3.55 13.93 7.69
CA ASN A 59 -4.86 13.99 8.36
C ASN A 59 -5.47 15.40 8.40
N SER A 60 -4.93 16.36 7.62
CA SER A 60 -5.51 17.70 7.55
C SER A 60 -6.86 17.70 6.82
N THR A 61 -7.87 18.34 7.43
CA THR A 61 -9.20 18.50 6.83
C THR A 61 -9.39 19.87 6.19
N SER A 62 -8.42 20.79 6.33
CA SER A 62 -8.49 22.13 5.72
C SER A 62 -8.11 22.09 4.23
N THR A 63 -8.69 23.00 3.44
CA THR A 63 -8.38 23.14 2.01
C THR A 63 -6.89 23.42 1.77
N LEU A 64 -6.30 24.31 2.59
CA LEU A 64 -4.87 24.63 2.48
C LEU A 64 -3.99 23.40 2.77
N GLY A 65 -4.30 22.65 3.84
CA GLY A 65 -3.60 21.43 4.19
C GLY A 65 -3.74 20.36 3.11
N HIS A 66 -4.91 20.22 2.52
CA HIS A 66 -5.17 19.33 1.39
C HIS A 66 -4.28 19.65 0.18
N ILE A 67 -4.26 20.91 -0.27
CA ILE A 67 -3.43 21.34 -1.41
C ILE A 67 -1.94 21.16 -1.10
N THR A 68 -1.51 21.58 0.10
CA THR A 68 -0.10 21.46 0.52
C THR A 68 0.34 20.01 0.58
N TYR A 69 -0.50 19.11 1.12
CA TYR A 69 -0.23 17.67 1.11
C TYR A 69 -0.07 17.12 -0.32
N GLN A 70 -0.99 17.47 -1.22
CA GLN A 70 -0.93 16.99 -2.61
C GLN A 70 0.36 17.44 -3.31
N ILE A 71 0.75 18.71 -3.14
CA ILE A 71 2.01 19.25 -3.69
C ILE A 71 3.21 18.49 -3.09
N ALA A 72 3.25 18.34 -1.77
CA ALA A 72 4.33 17.67 -1.07
C ALA A 72 4.48 16.20 -1.51
N ALA A 73 3.38 15.46 -1.61
CA ALA A 73 3.39 14.06 -2.03
C ALA A 73 3.85 13.87 -3.48
N VAL A 74 3.42 14.73 -4.41
CA VAL A 74 3.90 14.70 -5.80
C VAL A 74 5.39 15.04 -5.88
N LEU A 75 5.82 16.08 -5.17
CA LEU A 75 7.24 16.50 -5.15
C LEU A 75 8.14 15.43 -4.51
N MET A 76 7.66 14.71 -3.49
CA MET A 76 8.41 13.61 -2.88
C MET A 76 8.74 12.51 -3.90
N GLY A 77 7.76 12.08 -4.71
CA GLY A 77 7.99 11.13 -5.80
C GLY A 77 8.89 11.70 -6.90
N TYR A 78 8.68 12.97 -7.26
CA TYR A 78 9.49 13.64 -8.26
C TYR A 78 10.98 13.74 -7.85
N ILE A 79 11.28 14.10 -6.59
CA ILE A 79 12.65 14.19 -6.07
C ILE A 79 13.34 12.82 -6.10
N LEU A 80 12.63 11.73 -5.80
CA LEU A 80 13.16 10.38 -5.93
C LEU A 80 13.60 10.11 -7.36
N TYR A 81 12.74 10.39 -8.35
CA TYR A 81 13.08 10.16 -9.76
C TYR A 81 14.07 11.17 -10.31
N LEU A 82 14.12 12.40 -9.77
CA LEU A 82 15.15 13.36 -10.11
C LEU A 82 16.54 12.88 -9.66
N LEU A 83 16.65 12.28 -8.48
CA LEU A 83 17.90 11.67 -8.00
C LEU A 83 18.31 10.52 -8.96
N ILE A 84 17.41 9.62 -9.27
CA ILE A 84 17.68 8.47 -10.15
C ILE A 84 18.06 8.92 -11.57
N ALA A 85 17.31 9.87 -12.13
CA ALA A 85 17.60 10.43 -13.43
C ALA A 85 18.95 11.16 -13.46
N THR A 86 19.28 11.92 -12.40
CA THR A 86 20.57 12.57 -12.27
C THR A 86 21.73 11.57 -12.24
N ILE A 87 21.58 10.47 -11.50
CA ILE A 87 22.59 9.38 -11.48
C ILE A 87 22.70 8.76 -12.87
N ALA A 88 21.61 8.49 -13.56
CA ALA A 88 21.60 7.87 -14.89
C ALA A 88 22.32 8.76 -15.93
N VAL A 89 22.02 10.05 -15.96
CA VAL A 89 22.67 10.98 -16.89
C VAL A 89 24.13 11.24 -16.53
N ASP A 90 24.48 11.24 -15.24
CA ASP A 90 25.84 11.36 -14.77
C ASP A 90 26.69 10.16 -15.23
N LEU A 91 26.18 8.94 -15.06
CA LEU A 91 26.79 7.73 -15.58
C LEU A 91 26.93 7.77 -17.12
N SER A 92 25.92 8.26 -17.83
CA SER A 92 25.99 8.40 -19.30
C SER A 92 27.09 9.36 -19.75
N SER A 93 27.50 10.33 -18.90
CA SER A 93 28.54 11.28 -19.21
C SER A 93 29.93 10.66 -19.39
N PHE A 94 30.15 9.44 -18.93
CA PHE A 94 31.39 8.70 -19.17
C PHE A 94 31.48 8.23 -20.64
N ILE A 95 30.36 8.04 -21.31
CA ILE A 95 30.26 7.49 -22.67
C ILE A 95 29.95 8.62 -23.69
N VAL A 96 28.95 9.42 -23.41
CA VAL A 96 28.47 10.49 -24.31
C VAL A 96 28.90 11.84 -23.75
N LYS A 97 29.61 12.64 -24.52
CA LYS A 97 30.07 13.98 -24.09
C LYS A 97 29.13 15.06 -24.61
N LEU A 98 28.31 15.60 -23.69
CA LEU A 98 27.40 16.71 -23.93
C LEU A 98 27.82 17.93 -23.12
N GLN A 99 27.21 19.07 -23.41
CA GLN A 99 27.36 20.25 -22.55
C GLN A 99 26.71 20.01 -21.17
N PRO A 100 27.28 20.51 -20.07
CA PRO A 100 26.74 20.29 -18.72
C PRO A 100 25.25 20.61 -18.58
N ALA A 101 24.80 21.73 -19.13
CA ALA A 101 23.38 22.11 -19.08
C ALA A 101 22.44 21.08 -19.73
N THR A 102 22.90 20.40 -20.78
CA THR A 102 22.11 19.36 -21.45
C THR A 102 21.84 18.17 -20.52
N TYR A 103 22.84 17.75 -19.73
CA TYR A 103 22.63 16.70 -18.71
C TYR A 103 21.60 17.15 -17.66
N GLY A 104 21.65 18.41 -17.22
CA GLY A 104 20.67 18.97 -16.31
C GLY A 104 19.25 18.90 -16.87
N PHE A 105 19.04 19.40 -18.09
CA PHE A 105 17.71 19.33 -18.73
C PHE A 105 17.24 17.91 -18.97
N LEU A 106 18.13 16.99 -19.33
CA LEU A 106 17.79 15.57 -19.49
C LEU A 106 17.37 14.94 -18.15
N ALA A 107 18.09 15.24 -17.03
CA ALA A 107 17.73 14.72 -15.72
C ALA A 107 16.36 15.22 -15.27
N PHE A 108 16.07 16.51 -15.36
CA PHE A 108 14.78 17.08 -15.00
C PHE A 108 13.66 16.57 -15.91
N GLY A 109 13.90 16.49 -17.24
CA GLY A 109 12.93 15.98 -18.19
C GLY A 109 12.59 14.51 -17.97
N LEU A 110 13.61 13.66 -17.77
CA LEU A 110 13.41 12.23 -17.49
C LEU A 110 12.64 12.02 -16.19
N ALA A 111 12.99 12.74 -15.12
CA ALA A 111 12.26 12.69 -13.86
C ALA A 111 10.78 13.09 -14.05
N ALA A 112 10.52 14.15 -14.82
CA ALA A 112 9.15 14.59 -15.10
C ALA A 112 8.37 13.52 -15.89
N VAL A 113 8.95 12.93 -16.92
CA VAL A 113 8.33 11.87 -17.72
C VAL A 113 7.99 10.66 -16.86
N ILE A 114 8.94 10.20 -16.04
CA ILE A 114 8.70 9.05 -15.14
C ILE A 114 7.61 9.37 -14.11
N SER A 115 7.61 10.59 -13.55
CA SER A 115 6.59 11.00 -12.57
C SER A 115 5.20 11.08 -13.20
N VAL A 116 5.07 11.66 -14.40
CA VAL A 116 3.79 11.73 -15.12
C VAL A 116 3.30 10.33 -15.48
N TYR A 117 4.19 9.46 -15.98
CA TYR A 117 3.87 8.05 -16.21
C TYR A 117 3.40 7.36 -14.92
N GLY A 118 4.11 7.56 -13.80
CA GLY A 118 3.77 6.95 -12.52
C GLY A 118 2.40 7.38 -12.01
N ILE A 119 2.05 8.67 -12.15
CA ILE A 119 0.73 9.19 -11.78
C ILE A 119 -0.35 8.57 -12.69
N TRP A 120 -0.13 8.57 -14.00
CA TRP A 120 -1.06 7.95 -14.95
C TRP A 120 -1.28 6.46 -14.65
N ASN A 121 -0.21 5.70 -14.45
CA ASN A 121 -0.27 4.27 -14.14
C ASN A 121 -1.02 4.00 -12.82
N ALA A 122 -0.85 4.85 -11.81
CA ALA A 122 -1.55 4.76 -10.53
C ALA A 122 -3.07 4.98 -10.64
N THR A 123 -3.55 5.64 -11.70
CA THR A 123 -5.00 5.82 -11.95
C THR A 123 -5.63 4.69 -12.76
N ASN A 124 -4.80 3.85 -13.39
CA ASN A 124 -5.24 2.76 -14.25
C ASN A 124 -5.32 1.44 -13.50
N ILE A 125 -6.48 1.15 -12.90
CA ILE A 125 -6.71 -0.10 -12.14
C ILE A 125 -6.78 -1.27 -13.11
N LYS A 126 -5.79 -2.16 -13.05
CA LYS A 126 -5.74 -3.43 -13.79
C LYS A 126 -6.51 -4.50 -13.04
N ILE A 127 -7.22 -5.33 -13.79
CA ILE A 127 -7.87 -6.53 -13.25
C ILE A 127 -6.91 -7.70 -13.42
N ASN A 128 -6.57 -8.35 -12.31
CA ASN A 128 -5.77 -9.56 -12.28
C ASN A 128 -6.66 -10.74 -11.90
N GLU A 129 -6.73 -11.77 -12.75
CA GLU A 129 -7.52 -12.98 -12.47
C GLU A 129 -6.59 -14.12 -12.06
N VAL A 130 -6.89 -14.74 -10.92
CA VAL A 130 -6.04 -15.76 -10.30
C VAL A 130 -6.88 -16.99 -9.98
N ASP A 131 -6.47 -18.13 -10.47
CA ASP A 131 -7.06 -19.44 -10.15
C ASP A 131 -6.42 -20.00 -8.89
N ILE A 132 -7.22 -20.40 -7.91
CA ILE A 132 -6.76 -20.96 -6.63
C ILE A 132 -7.57 -22.23 -6.34
N SER A 133 -6.88 -23.36 -6.21
CA SER A 133 -7.51 -24.61 -5.77
C SER A 133 -7.56 -24.64 -4.25
N ILE A 134 -8.74 -24.95 -3.69
CA ILE A 134 -8.97 -25.01 -2.24
C ILE A 134 -9.57 -26.36 -1.90
N SER A 135 -8.84 -27.12 -1.08
CA SER A 135 -9.30 -28.42 -0.59
C SER A 135 -10.55 -28.26 0.29
N GLY A 136 -11.52 -29.15 0.09
CA GLY A 136 -12.79 -29.15 0.83
C GLY A 136 -13.84 -28.16 0.30
N LEU A 137 -13.53 -27.29 -0.65
CA LEU A 137 -14.52 -26.43 -1.29
C LEU A 137 -15.49 -27.29 -2.12
N GLN A 138 -16.81 -27.09 -1.95
CA GLN A 138 -17.82 -27.94 -2.58
C GLN A 138 -18.21 -27.46 -3.99
N ARG A 139 -18.04 -26.16 -4.27
CA ARG A 139 -18.39 -25.53 -5.55
C ARG A 139 -17.44 -24.39 -5.87
N PRO A 140 -17.22 -24.08 -7.15
CA PRO A 140 -16.45 -22.91 -7.52
C PRO A 140 -17.05 -21.64 -6.94
N VAL A 141 -16.18 -20.72 -6.50
CA VAL A 141 -16.53 -19.41 -5.98
C VAL A 141 -15.69 -18.35 -6.70
N LYS A 142 -16.37 -17.35 -7.26
CA LYS A 142 -15.71 -16.20 -7.86
C LYS A 142 -15.69 -15.06 -6.86
N ALA A 143 -14.52 -14.71 -6.35
CA ALA A 143 -14.36 -13.65 -5.36
C ALA A 143 -13.64 -12.43 -5.93
N ALA A 144 -13.99 -11.22 -5.48
CA ALA A 144 -13.13 -10.06 -5.65
C ALA A 144 -12.30 -9.85 -4.38
N HIS A 145 -11.01 -9.60 -4.55
CA HIS A 145 -10.14 -9.15 -3.47
C HIS A 145 -9.80 -7.68 -3.69
N MET A 146 -10.33 -6.84 -2.81
CA MET A 146 -10.07 -5.40 -2.71
C MET A 146 -9.16 -5.16 -1.53
N THR A 147 -8.19 -4.25 -1.68
CA THR A 147 -7.31 -3.81 -0.60
C THR A 147 -6.65 -2.50 -0.97
N ASP A 148 -6.16 -1.77 0.03
CA ASP A 148 -5.31 -0.59 -0.16
C ASP A 148 -5.91 0.42 -1.13
N THR A 149 -7.17 0.81 -0.92
CA THR A 149 -7.82 1.80 -1.78
C THR A 149 -7.33 3.21 -1.50
N HIS A 150 -6.89 3.48 -0.27
CA HIS A 150 -6.34 4.76 0.17
C HIS A 150 -7.19 5.96 -0.28
N ILE A 151 -8.49 5.90 0.06
CA ILE A 151 -9.39 7.04 -0.15
C ILE A 151 -8.95 8.18 0.76
N GLY A 152 -8.52 9.30 0.17
CA GLY A 152 -7.87 10.39 0.89
C GLY A 152 -7.71 11.65 0.03
N HIS A 153 -6.55 12.27 0.07
CA HIS A 153 -6.30 13.52 -0.64
C HIS A 153 -6.31 13.39 -2.19
N PHE A 154 -5.98 12.23 -2.74
CA PHE A 154 -5.93 12.01 -4.20
C PHE A 154 -7.12 11.22 -4.74
N ARG A 155 -7.82 10.50 -3.88
CA ARG A 155 -8.92 9.61 -4.25
C ARG A 155 -10.12 9.89 -3.37
N GLY A 156 -11.29 9.93 -3.99
CA GLY A 156 -12.56 10.17 -3.30
C GLY A 156 -13.64 9.19 -3.78
N ALA A 157 -14.90 9.53 -3.49
CA ALA A 157 -16.08 8.75 -3.83
C ALA A 157 -16.11 8.31 -5.30
N SER A 158 -15.74 9.18 -6.25
CA SER A 158 -15.74 8.85 -7.68
C SER A 158 -14.73 7.74 -8.05
N THR A 159 -13.59 7.69 -7.38
CA THR A 159 -12.62 6.60 -7.58
C THR A 159 -13.14 5.30 -7.00
N LEU A 160 -13.74 5.36 -5.81
CA LEU A 160 -14.35 4.20 -5.17
C LEU A 160 -15.53 3.66 -5.99
N GLN A 161 -16.36 4.55 -6.57
CA GLN A 161 -17.47 4.13 -7.45
C GLN A 161 -16.95 3.38 -8.68
N ARG A 162 -15.90 3.90 -9.37
CA ARG A 162 -15.29 3.19 -10.51
C ARG A 162 -14.76 1.80 -10.13
N LEU A 163 -14.23 1.65 -8.92
CA LEU A 163 -13.76 0.35 -8.42
C LEU A 163 -14.96 -0.59 -8.18
N VAL A 164 -16.01 -0.10 -7.52
CA VAL A 164 -17.27 -0.83 -7.29
C VAL A 164 -17.89 -1.28 -8.60
N ASP A 165 -17.96 -0.40 -9.61
CA ASP A 165 -18.48 -0.74 -10.94
C ASP A 165 -17.66 -1.88 -11.57
N LYS A 166 -16.32 -1.81 -11.52
CA LYS A 166 -15.44 -2.88 -12.02
C LYS A 166 -15.67 -4.23 -11.30
N VAL A 167 -15.91 -4.21 -9.99
CA VAL A 167 -16.23 -5.42 -9.21
C VAL A 167 -17.58 -5.99 -9.64
N ASN A 168 -18.60 -5.13 -9.74
CA ASN A 168 -19.95 -5.53 -10.13
C ASN A 168 -20.01 -6.10 -11.55
N ASP A 169 -19.21 -5.55 -12.48
CA ASP A 169 -19.12 -6.03 -13.88
C ASP A 169 -18.53 -7.46 -13.96
N LYS A 170 -17.79 -7.88 -12.94
CA LYS A 170 -17.22 -9.23 -12.88
C LYS A 170 -18.20 -10.29 -12.37
N ASN A 171 -19.38 -9.90 -11.87
CA ASN A 171 -20.41 -10.79 -11.32
C ASN A 171 -19.82 -11.78 -10.30
N VAL A 172 -19.14 -11.24 -9.30
CA VAL A 172 -18.51 -12.03 -8.23
C VAL A 172 -19.56 -12.50 -7.22
N ASP A 173 -19.30 -13.62 -6.56
CA ASP A 173 -20.17 -14.20 -5.54
C ASP A 173 -19.95 -13.55 -4.16
N ILE A 174 -18.72 -13.04 -3.91
CA ILE A 174 -18.29 -12.49 -2.64
C ILE A 174 -17.16 -11.46 -2.85
N VAL A 175 -17.06 -10.51 -1.93
CA VAL A 175 -15.94 -9.52 -1.89
C VAL A 175 -15.19 -9.66 -0.59
N PHE A 176 -13.89 -9.86 -0.66
CA PHE A 176 -12.95 -9.78 0.46
C PHE A 176 -12.24 -8.44 0.41
N PHE A 177 -12.28 -7.67 1.51
CA PHE A 177 -11.65 -6.37 1.58
C PHE A 177 -10.66 -6.34 2.76
N THR A 178 -9.38 -6.37 2.46
CA THR A 178 -8.31 -6.53 3.45
C THR A 178 -7.65 -5.20 3.85
N GLY A 179 -8.47 -4.18 4.14
CA GLY A 179 -8.04 -2.95 4.82
C GLY A 179 -7.41 -1.87 3.96
N ASP A 180 -6.94 -0.84 4.64
CA ASP A 180 -6.46 0.41 4.09
C ASP A 180 -7.48 1.04 3.12
N LEU A 181 -8.72 1.12 3.62
CA LEU A 181 -9.81 1.77 2.92
C LEU A 181 -9.57 3.29 2.85
N LEU A 182 -9.21 3.91 3.98
CA LEU A 182 -8.93 5.33 4.08
C LEU A 182 -7.44 5.60 4.32
N ASP A 183 -6.97 6.69 3.74
CA ASP A 183 -5.60 7.22 3.90
C ASP A 183 -5.57 8.52 4.71
N SER A 184 -6.70 9.18 4.90
CA SER A 184 -6.77 10.51 5.48
C SER A 184 -8.14 10.85 6.04
N LYS A 185 -8.15 11.59 7.16
CA LYS A 185 -9.37 12.18 7.75
C LYS A 185 -10.07 13.16 6.80
N TYR A 186 -9.41 13.65 5.74
CA TYR A 186 -10.02 14.50 4.73
C TYR A 186 -11.23 13.85 4.05
N GLN A 187 -11.20 12.53 3.90
CA GLN A 187 -12.29 11.74 3.32
C GLN A 187 -13.04 10.87 4.35
N LEU A 188 -12.81 11.07 5.64
CA LEU A 188 -13.55 10.38 6.71
C LEU A 188 -14.95 10.99 6.84
N LYS A 189 -15.82 10.68 5.89
CA LYS A 189 -17.21 11.15 5.80
C LYS A 189 -18.05 10.14 5.01
N PRO A 190 -19.35 10.01 5.35
CA PRO A 190 -20.23 9.02 4.73
C PRO A 190 -20.27 9.08 3.21
N GLU A 191 -20.27 10.28 2.62
CA GLU A 191 -20.36 10.49 1.18
C GLU A 191 -19.18 9.90 0.42
N SER A 192 -18.00 9.86 1.06
CA SER A 192 -16.79 9.30 0.46
C SER A 192 -16.84 7.77 0.36
N LEU A 193 -17.54 7.13 1.30
CA LEU A 193 -17.65 5.67 1.41
C LEU A 193 -18.97 5.12 0.84
N ALA A 194 -19.95 5.99 0.58
CA ALA A 194 -21.25 5.61 0.06
C ALA A 194 -21.23 4.66 -1.15
N PRO A 195 -20.26 4.77 -2.09
CA PRO A 195 -20.18 3.84 -3.22
C PRO A 195 -20.07 2.37 -2.83
N LEU A 196 -19.51 2.02 -1.67
CA LEU A 196 -19.41 0.64 -1.21
C LEU A 196 -20.78 -0.03 -1.01
N GLY A 197 -21.82 0.76 -0.69
CA GLY A 197 -23.19 0.27 -0.59
C GLY A 197 -23.79 -0.17 -1.93
N ASN A 198 -23.14 0.13 -3.06
CA ASN A 198 -23.56 -0.31 -4.41
C ASN A 198 -22.93 -1.66 -4.82
N LEU A 199 -22.08 -2.27 -3.98
CA LEU A 199 -21.57 -3.63 -4.22
C LEU A 199 -22.74 -4.62 -4.16
N LYS A 200 -22.88 -5.46 -5.19
CA LYS A 200 -23.97 -6.42 -5.32
C LYS A 200 -23.74 -7.69 -4.52
N ALA A 201 -22.49 -8.09 -4.38
CA ALA A 201 -22.07 -9.26 -3.62
C ALA A 201 -21.83 -8.90 -2.13
N PRO A 202 -22.01 -9.85 -1.21
CA PRO A 202 -21.68 -9.64 0.20
C PRO A 202 -20.20 -9.30 0.37
N VAL A 203 -19.90 -8.34 1.23
CA VAL A 203 -18.56 -7.83 1.50
C VAL A 203 -18.12 -8.24 2.90
N TYR A 204 -16.89 -8.74 3.02
CA TYR A 204 -16.21 -9.01 4.29
C TYR A 204 -14.98 -8.13 4.38
N PHE A 205 -14.95 -7.26 5.38
CA PHE A 205 -13.94 -6.23 5.57
C PHE A 205 -13.15 -6.46 6.86
N VAL A 206 -11.85 -6.29 6.80
CA VAL A 206 -10.96 -6.11 7.95
C VAL A 206 -10.22 -4.78 7.82
N GLU A 207 -9.82 -4.18 8.95
CA GLU A 207 -9.08 -2.92 8.95
C GLU A 207 -7.62 -3.09 8.54
N GLY A 208 -7.02 -2.02 7.99
CA GLY A 208 -5.59 -1.87 7.80
C GLY A 208 -4.99 -0.82 8.73
N ASN A 209 -3.67 -0.66 8.69
CA ASN A 209 -2.98 0.30 9.55
C ASN A 209 -3.35 1.76 9.24
N HIS A 210 -3.63 2.11 8.00
CA HIS A 210 -4.10 3.47 7.65
C HIS A 210 -5.52 3.74 8.16
N ASP A 211 -6.40 2.74 8.19
CA ASP A 211 -7.72 2.87 8.83
C ASP A 211 -7.56 3.17 10.33
N VAL A 212 -6.62 2.48 11.01
CA VAL A 212 -6.30 2.74 12.43
C VAL A 212 -5.80 4.17 12.62
N TYR A 213 -4.88 4.66 11.79
CA TYR A 213 -4.35 6.03 11.90
C TYR A 213 -5.38 7.11 11.57
N THR A 214 -6.33 6.79 10.70
CA THR A 214 -7.40 7.71 10.30
C THR A 214 -8.53 7.77 11.34
N GLY A 215 -8.77 6.66 12.03
CA GLY A 215 -9.81 6.49 13.06
C GLY A 215 -10.77 5.38 12.70
N THR A 216 -10.53 4.19 13.23
CA THR A 216 -11.19 2.94 12.86
C THR A 216 -12.69 2.93 13.18
N ASP A 217 -13.10 3.39 14.37
CA ASP A 217 -14.48 3.22 14.87
C ASP A 217 -15.54 3.87 13.97
N PRO A 218 -15.40 5.14 13.55
CA PRO A 218 -16.34 5.74 12.61
C PRO A 218 -16.42 5.02 11.26
N ILE A 219 -15.29 4.47 10.78
CA ILE A 219 -15.25 3.69 9.54
C ILE A 219 -16.05 2.41 9.71
N LYS A 220 -15.73 1.61 10.72
CA LYS A 220 -16.40 0.33 11.02
C LYS A 220 -17.92 0.53 11.24
N GLU A 221 -18.30 1.58 11.99
CA GLU A 221 -19.72 1.91 12.22
C GLU A 221 -20.45 2.20 10.92
N TYR A 222 -19.86 3.04 10.06
CA TYR A 222 -20.46 3.39 8.79
C TYR A 222 -20.58 2.17 7.86
N LEU A 223 -19.54 1.37 7.75
CA LEU A 223 -19.52 0.16 6.91
C LEU A 223 -20.62 -0.84 7.34
N ARG A 224 -20.83 -1.01 8.65
CA ARG A 224 -21.94 -1.86 9.17
C ARG A 224 -23.31 -1.29 8.80
N LYS A 225 -23.48 0.05 8.85
CA LYS A 225 -24.74 0.71 8.45
C LYS A 225 -25.12 0.47 7.00
N ILE A 226 -24.13 0.35 6.11
CA ILE A 226 -24.38 0.07 4.68
C ILE A 226 -24.37 -1.43 4.34
N GLY A 227 -24.39 -2.31 5.35
CA GLY A 227 -24.54 -3.76 5.17
C GLY A 227 -23.25 -4.53 4.93
N ILE A 228 -22.08 -3.94 5.19
CA ILE A 228 -20.79 -4.63 5.07
C ILE A 228 -20.51 -5.44 6.35
N ASN A 229 -20.06 -6.69 6.20
CA ASN A 229 -19.64 -7.54 7.29
C ASN A 229 -18.22 -7.10 7.73
N VAL A 230 -18.15 -6.30 8.80
CA VAL A 230 -16.89 -5.85 9.38
C VAL A 230 -16.44 -6.86 10.42
N LEU A 231 -15.36 -7.55 10.12
CA LEU A 231 -14.77 -8.57 11.01
C LEU A 231 -13.69 -7.94 11.91
N SER A 232 -13.64 -8.40 13.15
CA SER A 232 -12.67 -7.95 14.14
C SER A 232 -12.34 -9.13 15.07
N ASN A 233 -11.29 -9.88 14.73
CA ASN A 233 -10.83 -11.07 15.46
C ASN A 233 -11.93 -12.13 15.62
N GLU A 234 -12.69 -12.37 14.58
CA GLU A 234 -13.84 -13.27 14.60
C GLU A 234 -13.95 -14.14 13.36
N ILE A 235 -14.80 -15.15 13.45
CA ILE A 235 -15.14 -16.08 12.37
C ILE A 235 -16.57 -15.82 11.90
N ARG A 236 -16.75 -15.83 10.59
CA ARG A 236 -18.08 -15.86 9.92
C ARG A 236 -18.12 -16.98 8.90
N ASN A 237 -19.29 -17.62 8.82
CA ASN A 237 -19.53 -18.60 7.76
C ASN A 237 -20.26 -17.94 6.59
N TRP A 238 -19.82 -18.25 5.38
CA TRP A 238 -20.52 -17.93 4.15
C TRP A 238 -20.57 -19.18 3.27
N ASN A 239 -21.76 -19.76 3.11
CA ASN A 239 -21.96 -21.07 2.51
C ASN A 239 -21.08 -22.14 3.19
N ASP A 240 -20.23 -22.82 2.43
CA ASP A 240 -19.27 -23.83 2.89
C ASP A 240 -17.91 -23.22 3.34
N LEU A 241 -17.67 -21.93 3.07
CA LEU A 241 -16.46 -21.25 3.51
C LEU A 241 -16.54 -20.74 4.95
N GLN A 242 -15.48 -20.91 5.68
CA GLN A 242 -15.24 -20.24 6.95
C GLN A 242 -14.32 -19.04 6.73
N ILE A 243 -14.75 -17.82 7.07
CA ILE A 243 -14.02 -16.58 6.87
C ILE A 243 -13.56 -16.08 8.23
N ILE A 244 -12.27 -15.99 8.43
CA ILE A 244 -11.62 -15.39 9.61
C ILE A 244 -11.19 -13.98 9.25
N GLY A 245 -11.59 -13.00 10.03
CA GLY A 245 -11.10 -11.63 9.90
C GLY A 245 -10.32 -11.21 11.13
N LEU A 246 -9.07 -10.78 10.93
CA LEU A 246 -8.23 -10.25 11.99
C LEU A 246 -8.09 -8.73 11.85
N ASP A 247 -8.11 -8.04 12.98
CA ASP A 247 -7.65 -6.64 13.05
C ASP A 247 -6.18 -6.54 12.67
N HIS A 248 -5.71 -5.34 12.32
CA HIS A 248 -4.30 -5.14 12.03
C HIS A 248 -3.44 -5.31 13.30
N MET A 249 -2.56 -6.31 13.30
CA MET A 249 -1.76 -6.70 14.46
C MET A 249 -0.41 -7.31 14.07
N LEU A 250 0.48 -7.47 15.06
CA LEU A 250 1.76 -8.16 14.89
C LEU A 250 1.57 -9.66 14.69
N ALA A 251 2.54 -10.31 14.04
CA ALA A 251 2.55 -11.76 13.89
C ALA A 251 2.59 -12.50 15.23
N ASP A 252 3.50 -12.10 16.11
CA ASP A 252 3.70 -12.63 17.46
C ASP A 252 4.38 -11.60 18.38
N GLU A 253 4.70 -12.00 19.59
CA GLU A 253 5.32 -11.17 20.63
C GLU A 253 6.76 -10.75 20.32
N ASN A 254 7.42 -11.38 19.37
CA ASN A 254 8.80 -11.06 18.92
C ASN A 254 8.82 -10.18 17.68
N ALA A 255 7.70 -10.09 16.97
CA ALA A 255 7.60 -9.29 15.77
C ALA A 255 7.73 -7.79 16.09
N VAL A 256 8.31 -7.05 15.18
CA VAL A 256 8.47 -5.59 15.29
C VAL A 256 7.93 -4.95 14.03
N SER A 257 6.89 -4.15 14.19
CA SER A 257 6.36 -3.28 13.14
C SER A 257 6.11 -1.89 13.71
N PRO A 258 6.43 -0.83 12.98
CA PRO A 258 6.04 0.53 13.39
C PRO A 258 4.53 0.77 13.26
N HIS A 259 3.80 -0.15 12.63
CA HIS A 259 2.41 0.03 12.21
C HIS A 259 1.40 -0.69 13.12
N ALA A 260 1.83 -1.52 14.07
CA ALA A 260 0.95 -2.24 14.98
C ALA A 260 1.33 -2.02 16.45
N ASP A 261 0.35 -2.14 17.36
CA ASP A 261 0.59 -2.03 18.81
C ASP A 261 1.43 -3.21 19.33
N PRO A 262 2.62 -2.98 19.87
CA PRO A 262 3.48 -4.04 20.38
C PRO A 262 2.93 -4.71 21.67
N ASN A 263 1.95 -4.11 22.33
CA ASN A 263 1.31 -4.65 23.54
C ASN A 263 -0.10 -5.16 23.26
N GLY A 264 -0.56 -5.05 22.01
CA GLY A 264 -1.88 -5.51 21.58
C GLY A 264 -1.94 -7.03 21.37
N PRO A 265 -3.09 -7.53 20.89
CA PRO A 265 -3.21 -8.91 20.44
C PRO A 265 -2.23 -9.17 19.28
N ASN A 266 -1.94 -10.43 19.02
CA ASN A 266 -1.13 -10.85 17.90
C ASN A 266 -1.77 -12.05 17.16
N ILE A 267 -1.36 -12.25 15.90
CA ILE A 267 -1.96 -13.29 15.03
C ILE A 267 -1.85 -14.68 15.66
N ARG A 268 -0.67 -15.03 16.20
CA ARG A 268 -0.43 -16.33 16.85
C ARG A 268 -1.46 -16.61 17.93
N LYS A 269 -1.60 -15.70 18.90
CA LYS A 269 -2.51 -15.84 20.01
C LYS A 269 -3.97 -15.84 19.56
N THR A 270 -4.34 -14.88 18.73
CA THR A 270 -5.72 -14.73 18.26
C THR A 270 -6.20 -15.97 17.50
N LEU A 271 -5.39 -16.51 16.58
CA LEU A 271 -5.76 -17.74 15.85
C LEU A 271 -5.89 -18.95 16.78
N SER A 272 -5.07 -19.06 17.85
CA SER A 272 -5.15 -20.15 18.81
C SER A 272 -6.39 -20.09 19.72
N GLU A 273 -6.98 -18.91 19.89
CA GLU A 273 -8.18 -18.68 20.70
C GLU A 273 -9.49 -18.83 19.89
N LEU A 274 -9.41 -18.76 18.56
CA LEU A 274 -10.56 -18.92 17.68
C LEU A 274 -10.92 -20.41 17.53
N ASN A 275 -12.22 -20.72 17.56
CA ASN A 275 -12.72 -22.07 17.34
C ASN A 275 -12.85 -22.38 15.84
N ILE A 276 -11.72 -22.66 15.19
CA ILE A 276 -11.64 -22.93 13.74
C ILE A 276 -12.10 -24.35 13.45
N ASP A 277 -13.14 -24.47 12.63
CA ASP A 277 -13.67 -25.76 12.18
C ASP A 277 -12.79 -26.33 11.06
N GLN A 278 -11.94 -27.29 11.39
CA GLN A 278 -11.00 -27.92 10.47
C GLN A 278 -11.67 -28.75 9.35
N SER A 279 -12.96 -29.00 9.45
CA SER A 279 -13.72 -29.70 8.39
C SER A 279 -14.13 -28.78 7.23
N LYS A 280 -13.96 -27.46 7.38
CA LYS A 280 -14.35 -26.44 6.40
C LYS A 280 -13.16 -25.75 5.77
N PRO A 281 -13.19 -25.46 4.46
CA PRO A 281 -12.18 -24.59 3.85
C PRO A 281 -12.27 -23.19 4.48
N THR A 282 -11.09 -22.68 4.87
CA THR A 282 -10.98 -21.44 5.64
C THR A 282 -10.22 -20.38 4.86
N VAL A 283 -10.79 -19.17 4.79
CA VAL A 283 -10.16 -17.97 4.25
C VAL A 283 -9.83 -17.01 5.38
N LEU A 284 -8.56 -16.67 5.53
CA LEU A 284 -8.07 -15.67 6.48
C LEU A 284 -7.93 -14.33 5.79
N LEU A 285 -8.55 -13.30 6.34
CA LEU A 285 -8.40 -11.91 5.95
C LEU A 285 -7.56 -11.18 7.01
N HIS A 286 -6.41 -10.68 6.63
CA HIS A 286 -5.59 -9.78 7.43
C HIS A 286 -4.89 -8.79 6.51
N HIS A 287 -4.68 -7.57 6.96
CA HIS A 287 -4.15 -6.53 6.08
C HIS A 287 -2.72 -6.79 5.63
N GLY A 288 -1.80 -7.07 6.56
CA GLY A 288 -0.40 -7.38 6.26
C GLY A 288 -0.17 -8.88 6.00
N PRO A 289 0.81 -9.25 5.17
CA PRO A 289 1.19 -10.66 4.94
C PRO A 289 2.07 -11.20 6.07
N ASP A 290 1.66 -10.93 7.30
CA ASP A 290 2.39 -11.31 8.51
C ASP A 290 1.84 -12.62 9.10
N GLY A 291 2.68 -13.36 9.82
CA GLY A 291 2.23 -14.55 10.55
C GLY A 291 1.78 -15.72 9.68
N ILE A 292 2.25 -15.85 8.44
CA ILE A 292 1.94 -16.96 7.51
C ILE A 292 2.14 -18.31 8.17
N LYS A 293 3.21 -18.44 8.97
CA LYS A 293 3.48 -19.63 9.77
C LYS A 293 2.29 -20.04 10.65
N TYR A 294 1.65 -19.07 11.32
CA TYR A 294 0.53 -19.34 12.21
C TYR A 294 -0.76 -19.64 11.45
N ALA A 295 -0.95 -19.04 10.27
CA ALA A 295 -2.04 -19.43 9.38
C ALA A 295 -1.92 -20.91 8.97
N LYS A 296 -0.72 -21.35 8.58
CA LYS A 296 -0.42 -22.75 8.26
C LYS A 296 -0.65 -23.69 9.46
N GLU A 297 -0.13 -23.35 10.64
CA GLU A 297 -0.30 -24.14 11.87
C GLU A 297 -1.76 -24.34 12.25
N ASN A 298 -2.64 -23.41 11.86
CA ASN A 298 -4.09 -23.46 12.10
C ASN A 298 -4.91 -23.99 10.91
N GLY A 299 -4.29 -24.57 9.90
CA GLY A 299 -4.99 -25.22 8.78
C GLY A 299 -5.73 -24.24 7.85
N ILE A 300 -5.29 -22.99 7.75
CA ILE A 300 -5.88 -22.00 6.86
C ILE A 300 -5.61 -22.38 5.41
N ALA A 301 -6.69 -22.53 4.60
CA ALA A 301 -6.55 -22.90 3.20
C ALA A 301 -6.11 -21.72 2.32
N LEU A 302 -6.65 -20.51 2.58
CA LEU A 302 -6.32 -19.31 1.83
C LEU A 302 -6.10 -18.13 2.78
N TYR A 303 -4.98 -17.43 2.63
CA TYR A 303 -4.67 -16.18 3.32
C TYR A 303 -4.61 -15.03 2.32
N LEU A 304 -5.45 -14.00 2.51
CA LEU A 304 -5.52 -12.81 1.67
C LEU A 304 -4.96 -11.60 2.42
N ALA A 305 -4.02 -10.89 1.77
CA ALA A 305 -3.40 -9.70 2.32
C ALA A 305 -3.11 -8.64 1.24
N GLY A 306 -2.85 -7.41 1.68
CA GLY A 306 -2.38 -6.27 0.90
C GLY A 306 -1.12 -5.67 1.50
N HIS A 307 -1.19 -4.37 1.90
CA HIS A 307 -0.19 -3.63 2.67
C HIS A 307 1.13 -3.30 1.96
N THR A 308 1.69 -4.24 1.23
CA THR A 308 3.05 -4.12 0.67
C THR A 308 3.14 -3.16 -0.51
N HIS A 309 2.03 -2.92 -1.21
CA HIS A 309 1.98 -2.23 -2.51
C HIS A 309 3.01 -2.75 -3.52
N ALA A 310 3.60 -3.93 -3.29
CA ALA A 310 4.79 -4.43 -3.98
C ALA A 310 5.97 -3.43 -3.96
N GLY A 311 6.00 -2.51 -2.97
CA GLY A 311 6.96 -1.42 -2.83
C GLY A 311 6.64 -0.17 -3.65
N GLN A 312 5.50 -0.12 -4.35
CA GLN A 312 4.92 1.01 -5.08
C GLN A 312 5.80 1.67 -6.13
N LEU A 313 7.04 2.08 -5.77
CA LEU A 313 7.95 2.88 -6.59
C LEU A 313 9.27 2.13 -6.81
N TRP A 314 9.64 1.84 -8.05
CA TRP A 314 10.99 1.36 -8.33
C TRP A 314 12.02 2.46 -7.97
N PRO A 315 13.17 2.16 -7.29
CA PRO A 315 13.67 0.82 -6.93
C PRO A 315 13.23 0.31 -5.55
N ILE A 316 12.32 1.00 -4.82
CA ILE A 316 11.82 0.57 -3.51
C ILE A 316 11.15 -0.81 -3.60
N THR A 317 10.65 -1.19 -4.79
CA THR A 317 10.15 -2.54 -5.09
C THR A 317 11.13 -3.65 -4.72
N HIS A 318 12.45 -3.41 -4.82
CA HIS A 318 13.47 -4.39 -4.43
C HIS A 318 13.64 -4.46 -2.92
N ILE A 319 13.51 -3.32 -2.23
CA ILE A 319 13.57 -3.27 -0.76
C ILE A 319 12.37 -4.01 -0.16
N ALA A 320 11.17 -3.77 -0.70
CA ALA A 320 9.96 -4.46 -0.25
C ALA A 320 10.05 -5.99 -0.40
N LYS A 321 10.68 -6.50 -1.47
CA LYS A 321 10.95 -7.93 -1.63
C LYS A 321 11.88 -8.52 -0.56
N LEU A 322 12.71 -7.72 0.06
CA LEU A 322 13.61 -8.15 1.14
C LEU A 322 12.94 -8.04 2.52
N MET A 323 11.91 -7.18 2.63
CA MET A 323 11.24 -6.92 3.91
C MET A 323 10.11 -7.90 4.19
N PHE A 324 9.40 -8.38 3.15
CA PHE A 324 8.23 -9.24 3.28
C PHE A 324 8.51 -10.63 2.77
N GLU A 325 8.08 -11.66 3.50
CA GLU A 325 8.17 -13.07 3.08
C GLU A 325 7.40 -13.30 1.77
N VAL A 326 6.22 -12.68 1.65
CA VAL A 326 5.46 -12.58 0.40
C VAL A 326 5.20 -11.09 0.11
N ASN A 327 5.77 -10.60 -0.96
CA ASN A 327 5.63 -9.20 -1.35
C ASN A 327 4.43 -8.96 -2.29
N LYS A 328 4.10 -9.93 -3.15
CA LYS A 328 2.94 -9.91 -4.06
C LYS A 328 2.69 -11.26 -4.71
N GLY A 329 1.44 -11.46 -5.19
CA GLY A 329 1.05 -12.64 -5.96
C GLY A 329 0.70 -13.84 -5.09
N LEU A 330 0.52 -14.98 -5.74
CA LEU A 330 0.11 -16.25 -5.12
C LEU A 330 1.34 -17.10 -4.78
N HIS A 331 1.38 -17.58 -3.54
CA HIS A 331 2.42 -18.48 -3.01
C HIS A 331 1.76 -19.62 -2.24
N ASN A 332 2.40 -20.79 -2.24
CA ASN A 332 1.92 -21.96 -1.50
C ASN A 332 2.92 -22.31 -0.38
N PHE A 333 2.40 -22.41 0.82
CA PHE A 333 3.14 -22.80 2.03
C PHE A 333 2.59 -24.12 2.58
N ASP A 334 2.97 -25.23 1.95
CA ASP A 334 2.60 -26.59 2.33
C ASP A 334 1.07 -26.75 2.56
N GLY A 335 0.27 -26.30 1.60
CA GLY A 335 -1.19 -26.40 1.62
C GLY A 335 -1.92 -25.09 1.98
N THR A 336 -1.26 -24.14 2.61
CA THR A 336 -1.82 -22.79 2.80
C THR A 336 -1.47 -21.93 1.58
N GLN A 337 -2.47 -21.53 0.81
CA GLN A 337 -2.31 -20.57 -0.27
C GLN A 337 -2.27 -19.15 0.31
N VAL A 338 -1.27 -18.35 -0.05
CA VAL A 338 -1.15 -16.95 0.39
C VAL A 338 -1.18 -16.06 -0.84
N TYR A 339 -2.14 -15.17 -0.92
CA TYR A 339 -2.21 -14.17 -1.97
C TYR A 339 -2.04 -12.76 -1.41
N VAL A 340 -1.04 -12.04 -1.91
CA VAL A 340 -0.78 -10.65 -1.55
C VAL A 340 -1.02 -9.77 -2.78
N SER A 341 -2.03 -8.89 -2.69
CA SER A 341 -2.35 -7.93 -3.74
C SER A 341 -1.44 -6.71 -3.66
N GLN A 342 -1.19 -6.09 -4.83
CA GLN A 342 -0.50 -4.80 -4.90
C GLN A 342 -1.38 -3.62 -4.47
N GLY A 343 -2.68 -3.85 -4.27
CA GLY A 343 -3.65 -2.82 -3.91
C GLY A 343 -4.07 -1.90 -5.05
N THR A 344 -5.23 -1.27 -4.90
CA THR A 344 -5.82 -0.40 -5.93
C THR A 344 -5.39 1.06 -5.81
N GLY A 345 -4.97 1.48 -4.63
CA GLY A 345 -4.54 2.84 -4.31
C GLY A 345 -3.03 3.05 -4.30
N THR A 346 -2.62 4.15 -3.71
CA THR A 346 -1.23 4.49 -3.37
C THR A 346 -1.23 5.25 -2.06
N PHE A 347 -0.17 5.11 -1.28
CA PHE A 347 0.10 5.96 -0.13
C PHE A 347 1.25 6.93 -0.41
N GLY A 348 1.24 8.11 0.23
CA GLY A 348 2.26 9.15 -0.01
C GLY A 348 2.25 9.64 -1.47
N PRO A 349 3.33 9.45 -2.26
CA PRO A 349 3.36 9.83 -3.66
C PRO A 349 2.25 9.14 -4.49
N PRO A 350 1.42 9.91 -5.24
CA PRO A 350 0.32 9.33 -6.02
C PRO A 350 0.81 8.69 -7.32
N MET A 351 1.81 7.83 -7.23
CA MET A 351 2.52 7.25 -8.37
C MET A 351 2.73 5.75 -8.19
N ARG A 352 2.72 5.02 -9.31
CA ARG A 352 3.18 3.63 -9.39
C ARG A 352 4.18 3.47 -10.54
N VAL A 353 5.39 3.02 -10.21
CA VAL A 353 6.45 2.74 -11.17
C VAL A 353 7.06 1.39 -10.86
N GLY A 354 6.94 0.45 -11.81
CA GLY A 354 7.35 -0.94 -11.61
C GLY A 354 6.34 -1.79 -10.82
N THR A 355 5.19 -1.23 -10.51
CA THR A 355 4.03 -1.88 -9.88
C THR A 355 2.75 -1.40 -10.54
N ASP A 356 1.63 -2.06 -10.27
CA ASP A 356 0.32 -1.72 -10.83
C ASP A 356 -0.70 -1.41 -9.74
N SER A 357 -1.71 -0.59 -10.06
CA SER A 357 -2.96 -0.54 -9.30
C SER A 357 -3.78 -1.77 -9.67
N GLU A 358 -4.10 -2.62 -8.69
CA GLU A 358 -4.61 -3.97 -8.91
C GLU A 358 -5.94 -4.20 -8.21
N LEU A 359 -6.94 -4.64 -8.97
CA LEU A 359 -8.13 -5.32 -8.49
C LEU A 359 -8.00 -6.81 -8.82
N THR A 360 -8.04 -7.68 -7.81
CA THR A 360 -7.88 -9.12 -8.04
C THR A 360 -9.24 -9.81 -8.09
N ILE A 361 -9.41 -10.67 -9.09
CA ILE A 361 -10.53 -11.62 -9.16
C ILE A 361 -9.96 -13.02 -8.90
N LEU A 362 -10.42 -13.63 -7.82
CA LEU A 362 -10.02 -14.96 -7.39
C LEU A 362 -11.05 -15.98 -7.88
N ASN A 363 -10.65 -16.90 -8.73
CA ASN A 363 -11.44 -18.04 -9.14
C ASN A 363 -11.10 -19.20 -8.20
N LEU A 364 -11.83 -19.33 -7.09
CA LEU A 364 -11.63 -20.42 -6.13
C LEU A 364 -12.29 -21.67 -6.68
N LYS A 365 -11.53 -22.77 -6.78
CA LYS A 365 -11.97 -24.04 -7.36
C LYS A 365 -11.82 -25.17 -6.35
N PRO A 366 -12.73 -26.16 -6.31
CA PRO A 366 -12.46 -27.43 -5.62
C PRO A 366 -11.15 -28.03 -6.11
N GLU A 367 -10.40 -28.64 -5.18
CA GLU A 367 -9.17 -29.36 -5.50
C GLU A 367 -9.46 -30.71 -6.16
#